data_e01fe3f860bd40fe7a0001fe38d7674a
#
_entry.id   e01fe3f860bd40fe7a0001fe38d7674a
#
_cell.length_a   1.000
_cell.length_b   1.000
_cell.length_c   1.000
_cell.angle_alpha   90.00
_cell.angle_beta   90.00
_cell.angle_gamma   90.00
#
_symmetry.space_group_name_H-M   'P 1'
#
loop_
_entity.id
_entity.type
_entity.pdbx_description
1 polymer ?
#
loop_
_entity_poly.entity_id
_entity_poly.type
_entity_poly.pdbx_seq_one_letter_code
_entity_poly.pdbx_strand_id
1 'polypeptide(L)'
;ENPFPTALDDCFETLNWVVQNANKLSIDLGAIGIGGDSAGGNLASAIALRARDEKLTPLAFQLLIYPCNDISMNYKSASDYAEGYGLSTTAMKWFWQQYLPKEEFKSNPYAVPALARNLRGTPPAIVIAAEFDPLTDDARNYHKKLIADSVPAVYREYPGQIHGFFNLGGVTDDAQTLYSDIATEINAILGRHK
;
A
#
# COMPACT_ATOMS: atom_id res chain seq x y z
N GLU A 1 -15.50 -8.27 -10.41
CA GLU A 1 -16.91 -8.56 -10.05
C GLU A 1 -17.52 -7.36 -9.32
N ASN A 2 -16.81 -6.82 -8.33
CA ASN A 2 -17.28 -5.70 -7.53
C ASN A 2 -16.31 -4.51 -7.64
N PRO A 3 -16.66 -3.46 -8.41
CA PRO A 3 -15.83 -2.28 -8.53
C PRO A 3 -15.81 -1.45 -7.23
N PHE A 4 -15.00 -0.39 -7.22
CA PHE A 4 -14.99 0.60 -6.15
C PHE A 4 -16.43 1.11 -5.85
N PRO A 5 -16.82 1.26 -4.56
CA PRO A 5 -15.97 1.17 -3.36
C PRO A 5 -15.98 -0.18 -2.64
N THR A 6 -16.56 -1.26 -3.18
CA THR A 6 -16.91 -2.48 -2.44
C THR A 6 -15.70 -3.07 -1.69
N ALA A 7 -14.58 -3.30 -2.34
CA ALA A 7 -13.39 -3.87 -1.69
C ALA A 7 -12.85 -2.96 -0.56
N LEU A 8 -12.92 -1.65 -0.74
CA LEU A 8 -12.54 -0.68 0.29
C LEU A 8 -13.48 -0.79 1.51
N ASP A 9 -14.79 -0.86 1.26
CA ASP A 9 -15.79 -0.95 2.33
C ASP A 9 -15.63 -2.26 3.11
N ASP A 10 -15.44 -3.39 2.44
CA ASP A 10 -15.20 -4.69 3.07
C ASP A 10 -13.95 -4.68 3.97
N CYS A 11 -12.86 -4.10 3.49
CA CYS A 11 -11.64 -3.94 4.29
C CYS A 11 -11.85 -3.01 5.48
N PHE A 12 -12.57 -1.91 5.29
CA PHE A 12 -12.84 -0.95 6.35
C PHE A 12 -13.77 -1.51 7.43
N GLU A 13 -14.81 -2.24 7.04
CA GLU A 13 -15.68 -2.95 7.98
C GLU A 13 -14.94 -4.05 8.74
N THR A 14 -13.99 -4.72 8.07
CA THR A 14 -13.11 -5.70 8.74
C THR A 14 -12.26 -5.02 9.82
N LEU A 15 -11.66 -3.88 9.52
CA LEU A 15 -10.90 -3.10 10.49
C LEU A 15 -11.77 -2.66 11.67
N ASN A 16 -12.97 -2.13 11.40
CA ASN A 16 -13.94 -1.74 12.43
C ASN A 16 -14.29 -2.93 13.34
N TRP A 17 -14.56 -4.10 12.73
CA TRP A 17 -14.87 -5.31 13.49
C TRP A 17 -13.70 -5.74 14.38
N VAL A 18 -12.46 -5.71 13.88
CA VAL A 18 -11.25 -6.02 14.66
C VAL A 18 -11.13 -5.09 15.87
N VAL A 19 -11.28 -3.77 15.64
CA VAL A 19 -11.22 -2.77 16.72
C VAL A 19 -12.29 -2.99 17.78
N GLN A 20 -13.54 -3.23 17.37
CA GLN A 20 -14.65 -3.47 18.28
C GLN A 20 -14.52 -4.77 19.07
N ASN A 21 -13.87 -5.79 18.53
CA ASN A 21 -13.66 -7.08 19.17
C ASN A 21 -12.26 -7.27 19.75
N ALA A 22 -11.43 -6.21 19.85
CA ALA A 22 -10.05 -6.29 20.28
C ALA A 22 -9.85 -7.00 21.62
N ASN A 23 -10.70 -6.71 22.61
CA ASN A 23 -10.66 -7.38 23.93
C ASN A 23 -10.94 -8.88 23.81
N LYS A 24 -11.94 -9.28 23.02
CA LYS A 24 -12.32 -10.69 22.81
C LYS A 24 -11.21 -11.45 22.06
N LEU A 25 -10.52 -10.75 21.16
CA LEU A 25 -9.43 -11.30 20.33
C LEU A 25 -8.06 -11.20 21.02
N SER A 26 -7.99 -10.58 22.20
CA SER A 26 -6.72 -10.29 22.90
C SER A 26 -5.74 -9.48 22.05
N ILE A 27 -6.25 -8.51 21.28
CA ILE A 27 -5.48 -7.64 20.39
C ILE A 27 -5.14 -6.35 21.14
N ASP A 28 -3.87 -5.93 21.03
CA ASP A 28 -3.42 -4.61 21.45
C ASP A 28 -3.83 -3.58 20.39
N LEU A 29 -4.75 -2.68 20.74
CA LEU A 29 -5.23 -1.60 19.85
C LEU A 29 -4.10 -0.68 19.39
N GLY A 30 -3.04 -0.52 20.19
CA GLY A 30 -1.87 0.28 19.84
C GLY A 30 -0.92 -0.40 18.84
N ALA A 31 -1.16 -1.67 18.48
CA ALA A 31 -0.32 -2.46 17.59
C ALA A 31 -1.04 -2.90 16.30
N ILE A 32 -2.22 -2.35 16.02
CA ILE A 32 -2.95 -2.66 14.78
C ILE A 32 -2.31 -1.90 13.61
N GLY A 33 -1.83 -2.63 12.61
CA GLY A 33 -1.39 -2.09 11.35
C GLY A 33 -2.31 -2.50 10.20
N ILE A 34 -2.17 -1.81 9.08
CA ILE A 34 -2.80 -2.18 7.80
C ILE A 34 -1.72 -2.46 6.77
N GLY A 35 -1.89 -3.47 5.94
CA GLY A 35 -0.89 -3.78 4.92
C GLY A 35 -1.45 -4.55 3.74
N GLY A 36 -0.74 -4.45 2.62
CA GLY A 36 -1.08 -5.18 1.42
C GLY A 36 -0.06 -4.98 0.31
N ASP A 37 -0.13 -5.87 -0.67
CA ASP A 37 0.70 -5.85 -1.86
C ASP A 37 -0.11 -5.45 -3.11
N SER A 38 0.49 -4.72 -4.03
CA SER A 38 -0.13 -4.33 -5.31
C SER A 38 -1.47 -3.61 -5.11
N ALA A 39 -2.57 -4.15 -5.60
CA ALA A 39 -3.93 -3.67 -5.32
C ALA A 39 -4.25 -3.65 -3.82
N GLY A 40 -3.73 -4.61 -3.03
CA GLY A 40 -3.82 -4.59 -1.57
C GLY A 40 -3.06 -3.41 -0.97
N GLY A 41 -1.94 -3.00 -1.56
CA GLY A 41 -1.21 -1.78 -1.18
C GLY A 41 -2.01 -0.50 -1.44
N ASN A 42 -2.77 -0.45 -2.54
CA ASN A 42 -3.74 0.63 -2.78
C ASN A 42 -4.80 0.66 -1.69
N LEU A 43 -5.45 -0.48 -1.40
CA LEU A 43 -6.47 -0.58 -0.36
C LEU A 43 -5.90 -0.20 1.01
N ALA A 44 -4.68 -0.62 1.36
CA ALA A 44 -4.02 -0.23 2.61
C ALA A 44 -3.81 1.28 2.71
N SER A 45 -3.34 1.92 1.64
CA SER A 45 -3.21 3.39 1.56
C SER A 45 -4.56 4.10 1.73
N ALA A 46 -5.60 3.59 1.06
CA ALA A 46 -6.95 4.14 1.13
C ALA A 46 -7.58 3.98 2.52
N ILE A 47 -7.40 2.81 3.17
CA ILE A 47 -7.85 2.55 4.54
C ILE A 47 -7.13 3.47 5.53
N ALA A 48 -5.81 3.66 5.39
CA ALA A 48 -5.06 4.57 6.24
C ALA A 48 -5.59 6.02 6.15
N LEU A 49 -5.96 6.47 4.94
CA LEU A 49 -6.60 7.77 4.72
C LEU A 49 -7.99 7.82 5.38
N ARG A 50 -8.84 6.84 5.13
CA ARG A 50 -10.21 6.80 5.62
C ARG A 50 -10.27 6.70 7.15
N ALA A 51 -9.42 5.85 7.75
CA ALA A 51 -9.34 5.71 9.21
C ALA A 51 -8.94 7.03 9.89
N ARG A 52 -8.01 7.79 9.30
CA ARG A 52 -7.66 9.14 9.75
C ARG A 52 -8.86 10.09 9.66
N ASP A 53 -9.52 10.12 8.50
CA ASP A 53 -10.59 11.09 8.23
C ASP A 53 -11.84 10.82 9.08
N GLU A 54 -12.15 9.55 9.31
CA GLU A 54 -13.26 9.11 10.17
C GLU A 54 -12.86 9.08 11.67
N LYS A 55 -11.60 9.44 12.00
CA LYS A 55 -11.08 9.46 13.39
C LYS A 55 -11.23 8.12 14.11
N LEU A 56 -11.02 7.04 13.39
CA LEU A 56 -10.97 5.70 13.94
C LEU A 56 -9.77 5.54 14.90
N THR A 57 -9.72 4.43 15.65
CA THR A 57 -8.53 4.08 16.45
C THR A 57 -7.27 4.23 15.59
N PRO A 58 -6.25 4.97 16.06
CA PRO A 58 -5.03 5.19 15.30
C PRO A 58 -4.37 3.86 14.91
N LEU A 59 -4.11 3.67 13.62
CA LEU A 59 -3.31 2.58 13.13
C LEU A 59 -1.83 2.80 13.50
N ALA A 60 -1.15 1.75 13.93
CA ALA A 60 0.26 1.81 14.30
C ALA A 60 1.17 2.02 13.09
N PHE A 61 0.86 1.38 11.95
CA PHE A 61 1.62 1.51 10.70
C PHE A 61 0.77 1.16 9.47
N GLN A 62 1.29 1.53 8.30
CA GLN A 62 0.84 1.06 6.99
C GLN A 62 2.02 0.41 6.25
N LEU A 63 1.83 -0.83 5.76
CA LEU A 63 2.78 -1.58 4.96
C LEU A 63 2.30 -1.62 3.51
N LEU A 64 3.05 -0.98 2.62
CA LEU A 64 2.70 -0.77 1.22
C LEU A 64 3.72 -1.46 0.32
N ILE A 65 3.40 -2.65 -0.15
CA ILE A 65 4.30 -3.46 -0.97
C ILE A 65 3.95 -3.22 -2.44
N TYR A 66 4.85 -2.59 -3.19
CA TYR A 66 4.69 -2.12 -4.58
C TYR A 66 3.26 -1.62 -4.88
N PRO A 67 2.76 -0.63 -4.11
CA PRO A 67 1.37 -0.20 -4.20
C PRO A 67 1.06 0.46 -5.55
N CYS A 68 -0.20 0.34 -6.01
CA CYS A 68 -0.71 1.08 -7.16
C CYS A 68 -1.62 2.23 -6.70
N ASN A 69 -1.04 3.40 -6.43
CA ASN A 69 -1.74 4.53 -5.85
C ASN A 69 -2.08 5.64 -6.85
N ASP A 70 -1.45 5.63 -8.05
CA ASP A 70 -1.63 6.62 -9.10
C ASP A 70 -2.17 6.00 -10.40
N ILE A 71 -3.43 6.31 -10.71
CA ILE A 71 -4.10 5.87 -11.96
C ILE A 71 -3.48 6.48 -13.22
N SER A 72 -2.76 7.61 -13.11
CA SER A 72 -2.24 8.31 -14.30
C SER A 72 -1.21 7.49 -15.05
N MET A 73 -0.46 6.64 -14.36
CA MET A 73 0.67 5.86 -14.92
C MET A 73 1.66 6.76 -15.71
N ASN A 74 1.71 8.06 -15.37
CA ASN A 74 2.52 9.05 -16.06
C ASN A 74 3.88 9.25 -15.38
N TYR A 75 4.66 8.18 -15.35
CA TYR A 75 6.00 8.15 -14.78
C TYR A 75 6.89 7.15 -15.55
N LYS A 76 8.21 7.28 -15.34
CA LYS A 76 9.20 6.62 -16.19
C LYS A 76 9.14 5.10 -16.10
N SER A 77 9.00 4.53 -14.89
CA SER A 77 8.94 3.08 -14.73
C SER A 77 7.75 2.45 -15.47
N ALA A 78 6.61 3.15 -15.58
CA ALA A 78 5.46 2.67 -16.34
C ALA A 78 5.72 2.56 -17.85
N SER A 79 6.71 3.28 -18.38
CA SER A 79 7.15 3.16 -19.77
C SER A 79 8.34 2.23 -19.92
N ASP A 80 9.34 2.30 -19.05
CA ASP A 80 10.57 1.53 -19.13
C ASP A 80 10.33 0.03 -18.91
N TYR A 81 9.42 -0.30 -18.01
CA TYR A 81 9.06 -1.67 -17.64
C TYR A 81 7.65 -2.06 -18.10
N ALA A 82 7.19 -1.44 -19.20
CA ALA A 82 5.83 -1.61 -19.71
C ALA A 82 5.49 -3.07 -20.04
N GLU A 83 6.46 -3.84 -20.50
CA GLU A 83 6.30 -5.24 -20.94
C GLU A 83 7.55 -6.05 -20.57
N GLY A 84 7.37 -7.38 -20.42
CA GLY A 84 8.49 -8.31 -20.23
C GLY A 84 8.91 -8.58 -18.78
N TYR A 85 8.31 -7.92 -17.80
CA TYR A 85 8.67 -8.00 -16.37
C TYR A 85 7.54 -8.57 -15.50
N GLY A 86 6.67 -9.41 -16.06
CA GLY A 86 5.54 -10.02 -15.36
C GLY A 86 4.30 -9.13 -15.41
N LEU A 87 4.23 -8.08 -14.62
CA LEU A 87 3.17 -7.07 -14.72
C LEU A 87 3.43 -6.16 -15.92
N SER A 88 2.37 -5.87 -16.71
CA SER A 88 2.47 -4.91 -17.81
C SER A 88 1.65 -3.65 -17.54
N THR A 89 2.08 -2.54 -18.15
CA THR A 89 1.32 -1.28 -18.11
C THR A 89 -0.04 -1.42 -18.77
N THR A 90 -0.15 -2.26 -19.81
CA THR A 90 -1.43 -2.58 -20.46
C THR A 90 -2.38 -3.30 -19.49
N ALA A 91 -1.89 -4.27 -18.74
CA ALA A 91 -2.67 -4.95 -17.72
C ALA A 91 -3.11 -3.99 -16.61
N MET A 92 -2.22 -3.10 -16.15
CA MET A 92 -2.56 -2.10 -15.14
C MET A 92 -3.69 -1.17 -15.59
N LYS A 93 -3.66 -0.69 -16.83
CA LYS A 93 -4.74 0.13 -17.40
C LYS A 93 -6.07 -0.63 -17.42
N TRP A 94 -6.04 -1.92 -17.75
CA TRP A 94 -7.24 -2.75 -17.72
C TRP A 94 -7.75 -2.95 -16.28
N PHE A 95 -6.88 -3.21 -15.29
CA PHE A 95 -7.28 -3.32 -13.88
C PHE A 95 -7.94 -2.04 -13.38
N TRP A 96 -7.36 -0.87 -13.67
CA TRP A 96 -7.94 0.41 -13.31
C TRP A 96 -9.34 0.61 -13.93
N GLN A 97 -9.55 0.21 -15.19
CA GLN A 97 -10.86 0.28 -15.83
C GLN A 97 -11.90 -0.62 -15.16
N GLN A 98 -11.50 -1.81 -14.70
CA GLN A 98 -12.39 -2.72 -13.97
C GLN A 98 -12.70 -2.18 -12.56
N TYR A 99 -11.70 -1.64 -11.87
CA TYR A 99 -11.87 -1.11 -10.52
C TYR A 99 -12.67 0.19 -10.50
N LEU A 100 -12.42 1.10 -11.46
CA LEU A 100 -13.05 2.42 -11.57
C LEU A 100 -13.80 2.58 -12.90
N PRO A 101 -14.93 1.87 -13.07
CA PRO A 101 -15.69 1.93 -14.34
C PRO A 101 -16.39 3.27 -14.56
N LYS A 102 -16.59 4.07 -13.50
CA LYS A 102 -17.20 5.39 -13.57
C LYS A 102 -16.15 6.48 -13.47
N GLU A 103 -16.27 7.50 -14.33
CA GLU A 103 -15.30 8.62 -14.37
C GLU A 103 -15.22 9.37 -13.04
N GLU A 104 -16.33 9.55 -12.34
CA GLU A 104 -16.41 10.20 -11.03
C GLU A 104 -15.53 9.55 -9.96
N PHE A 105 -15.28 8.24 -10.06
CA PHE A 105 -14.44 7.51 -9.09
C PHE A 105 -12.95 7.80 -9.26
N LYS A 106 -12.52 8.17 -10.47
CA LYS A 106 -11.12 8.41 -10.78
C LYS A 106 -10.50 9.62 -10.07
N SER A 107 -11.34 10.52 -9.56
CA SER A 107 -10.91 11.67 -8.75
C SER A 107 -11.05 11.45 -7.24
N ASN A 108 -11.53 10.28 -6.80
CA ASN A 108 -11.73 9.97 -5.41
C ASN A 108 -10.41 9.55 -4.74
N PRO A 109 -9.93 10.23 -3.67
CA PRO A 109 -8.67 9.88 -3.01
C PRO A 109 -8.70 8.53 -2.28
N TYR A 110 -9.86 7.98 -2.01
CA TYR A 110 -9.99 6.62 -1.45
C TYR A 110 -9.92 5.54 -2.54
N ALA A 111 -10.06 5.90 -3.81
CA ALA A 111 -9.80 5.01 -4.93
C ALA A 111 -8.37 5.19 -5.48
N VAL A 112 -7.91 6.44 -5.50
CA VAL A 112 -6.61 6.86 -6.03
C VAL A 112 -5.85 7.66 -4.96
N PRO A 113 -5.18 7.00 -4.01
CA PRO A 113 -4.55 7.66 -2.85
C PRO A 113 -3.51 8.74 -3.19
N ALA A 114 -2.87 8.66 -4.36
CA ALA A 114 -1.98 9.70 -4.85
C ALA A 114 -2.66 11.08 -4.99
N LEU A 115 -3.98 11.11 -5.20
CA LEU A 115 -4.78 12.34 -5.32
C LEU A 115 -5.19 12.96 -3.98
N ALA A 116 -4.90 12.31 -2.86
CA ALA A 116 -5.20 12.87 -1.54
C ALA A 116 -4.55 14.25 -1.39
N ARG A 117 -5.32 15.24 -0.92
CA ARG A 117 -4.83 16.61 -0.75
C ARG A 117 -3.60 16.67 0.18
N ASN A 118 -3.60 15.87 1.22
CA ASN A 118 -2.46 15.64 2.10
C ASN A 118 -2.59 14.26 2.77
N LEU A 119 -1.46 13.73 3.23
CA LEU A 119 -1.35 12.47 3.95
C LEU A 119 -1.08 12.68 5.46
N ARG A 120 -1.05 13.94 5.92
CA ARG A 120 -0.76 14.26 7.34
C ARG A 120 -1.73 13.54 8.26
N GLY A 121 -1.18 12.91 9.31
CA GLY A 121 -1.96 12.16 10.29
C GLY A 121 -2.32 10.73 9.89
N THR A 122 -1.91 10.26 8.70
CA THR A 122 -1.92 8.82 8.41
C THR A 122 -0.79 8.13 9.20
N PRO A 123 -0.88 6.82 9.46
CA PRO A 123 0.12 6.12 10.26
C PRO A 123 1.49 6.10 9.56
N PRO A 124 2.59 5.90 10.33
CA PRO A 124 3.92 5.63 9.78
C PRO A 124 3.88 4.57 8.69
N ALA A 125 4.69 4.74 7.64
CA ALA A 125 4.62 3.87 6.46
C ALA A 125 5.92 3.11 6.21
N ILE A 126 5.77 1.85 5.76
CA ILE A 126 6.84 1.05 5.17
C ILE A 126 6.46 0.86 3.71
N VAL A 127 7.22 1.44 2.79
CA VAL A 127 6.97 1.38 1.35
C VAL A 127 8.05 0.53 0.68
N ILE A 128 7.62 -0.54 0.05
CA ILE A 128 8.48 -1.49 -0.66
C ILE A 128 8.27 -1.34 -2.15
N ALA A 129 9.34 -1.40 -2.94
CA ALA A 129 9.30 -1.40 -4.39
C ALA A 129 10.21 -2.49 -4.97
N ALA A 130 9.91 -2.95 -6.17
CA ALA A 130 10.77 -3.79 -6.98
C ALA A 130 11.43 -2.93 -8.08
N GLU A 131 12.68 -3.22 -8.48
CA GLU A 131 13.38 -2.42 -9.49
C GLU A 131 12.70 -2.50 -10.87
N PHE A 132 12.40 -3.71 -11.33
CA PHE A 132 11.82 -3.98 -12.65
C PHE A 132 10.30 -4.09 -12.59
N ASP A 133 9.64 -3.01 -12.17
CA ASP A 133 8.19 -2.98 -11.96
C ASP A 133 7.63 -1.67 -12.56
N PRO A 134 6.60 -1.72 -13.39
CA PRO A 134 5.94 -0.49 -13.84
C PRO A 134 5.46 0.41 -12.70
N LEU A 135 5.25 -0.09 -11.48
CA LEU A 135 4.80 0.65 -10.30
C LEU A 135 5.92 1.22 -9.42
N THR A 136 7.21 1.05 -9.78
CA THR A 136 8.35 1.49 -8.96
C THR A 136 8.29 3.00 -8.67
N ASP A 137 8.04 3.81 -9.68
CA ASP A 137 7.94 5.26 -9.50
C ASP A 137 6.66 5.68 -8.76
N ASP A 138 5.56 4.93 -8.88
CA ASP A 138 4.35 5.16 -8.07
C ASP A 138 4.67 5.02 -6.58
N ALA A 139 5.25 3.90 -6.18
CA ALA A 139 5.68 3.65 -4.80
C ALA A 139 6.64 4.74 -4.30
N ARG A 140 7.65 5.11 -5.11
CA ARG A 140 8.62 6.15 -4.79
C ARG A 140 7.97 7.53 -4.65
N ASN A 141 7.03 7.86 -5.51
CA ASN A 141 6.33 9.15 -5.48
C ASN A 141 5.37 9.23 -4.29
N TYR A 142 4.68 8.14 -3.98
CA TYR A 142 3.81 8.08 -2.80
C TYR A 142 4.63 8.21 -1.50
N HIS A 143 5.79 7.55 -1.40
CA HIS A 143 6.73 7.76 -0.28
C HIS A 143 7.15 9.23 -0.15
N LYS A 144 7.56 9.88 -1.26
CA LYS A 144 7.92 11.32 -1.23
C LYS A 144 6.77 12.18 -0.73
N LYS A 145 5.53 11.86 -1.12
CA LYS A 145 4.34 12.56 -0.66
C LYS A 145 4.11 12.37 0.85
N LEU A 146 4.30 11.17 1.38
CA LEU A 146 4.24 10.89 2.83
C LEU A 146 5.24 11.77 3.59
N ILE A 147 6.50 11.80 3.16
CA ILE A 147 7.55 12.62 3.79
C ILE A 147 7.23 14.12 3.69
N ALA A 148 6.78 14.60 2.54
CA ALA A 148 6.41 16.01 2.35
C ALA A 148 5.25 16.44 3.28
N ASP A 149 4.36 15.52 3.59
CA ASP A 149 3.24 15.70 4.51
C ASP A 149 3.60 15.42 6.00
N SER A 150 4.90 15.23 6.30
CA SER A 150 5.42 14.95 7.64
C SER A 150 4.91 13.63 8.24
N VAL A 151 4.64 12.64 7.41
CA VAL A 151 4.36 11.26 7.82
C VAL A 151 5.68 10.50 7.84
N PRO A 152 6.11 9.90 8.97
CA PRO A 152 7.29 9.06 8.99
C PRO A 152 7.15 7.90 8.01
N ALA A 153 8.12 7.74 7.10
CA ALA A 153 8.06 6.66 6.13
C ALA A 153 9.46 6.14 5.76
N VAL A 154 9.57 4.83 5.63
CA VAL A 154 10.75 4.13 5.11
C VAL A 154 10.44 3.67 3.69
N TYR A 155 11.41 3.82 2.79
CA TYR A 155 11.36 3.31 1.41
C TYR A 155 12.48 2.30 1.19
N ARG A 156 12.14 1.13 0.68
CA ARG A 156 13.10 0.12 0.25
C ARG A 156 12.77 -0.36 -1.16
N GLU A 157 13.78 -0.31 -2.03
CA GLU A 157 13.71 -0.84 -3.39
C GLU A 157 14.61 -2.06 -3.48
N TYR A 158 14.11 -3.15 -4.02
CA TYR A 158 14.82 -4.41 -4.16
C TYR A 158 15.39 -4.55 -5.58
N PRO A 159 16.72 -4.43 -5.73
CA PRO A 159 17.39 -4.56 -7.04
C PRO A 159 17.16 -5.96 -7.64
N GLY A 160 17.01 -6.01 -8.96
CA GLY A 160 16.81 -7.27 -9.68
C GLY A 160 15.41 -7.87 -9.57
N GLN A 161 14.54 -7.34 -8.70
CA GLN A 161 13.23 -7.90 -8.45
C GLN A 161 12.16 -7.33 -9.38
N ILE A 162 11.12 -8.14 -9.62
CA ILE A 162 9.94 -7.81 -10.42
C ILE A 162 8.71 -7.66 -9.53
N HIS A 163 7.62 -7.12 -10.10
CA HIS A 163 6.33 -7.10 -9.42
C HIS A 163 5.90 -8.49 -8.95
N GLY A 164 5.38 -8.59 -7.73
CA GLY A 164 4.92 -9.86 -7.15
C GLY A 164 6.00 -10.67 -6.43
N PHE A 165 7.27 -10.19 -6.35
CA PHE A 165 8.35 -10.97 -5.72
C PHE A 165 8.11 -11.27 -4.24
N PHE A 166 7.29 -10.48 -3.54
CA PHE A 166 6.84 -10.78 -2.17
C PHE A 166 6.27 -12.20 -2.04
N ASN A 167 5.58 -12.70 -3.07
CA ASN A 167 4.98 -14.03 -3.07
C ASN A 167 5.95 -15.14 -3.51
N LEU A 168 7.23 -14.81 -3.79
CA LEU A 168 8.25 -15.74 -4.28
C LEU A 168 9.23 -16.22 -3.19
N GLY A 169 8.80 -16.24 -1.92
CA GLY A 169 9.65 -16.58 -0.77
C GLY A 169 10.32 -17.97 -0.79
N GLY A 170 9.89 -18.87 -1.67
CA GLY A 170 10.56 -20.15 -1.92
C GLY A 170 11.41 -20.16 -3.20
N VAL A 171 11.52 -19.03 -3.90
CA VAL A 171 12.17 -18.91 -5.22
C VAL A 171 13.36 -17.95 -5.19
N THR A 172 13.23 -16.83 -4.47
CA THR A 172 14.29 -15.83 -4.38
C THR A 172 14.71 -15.55 -2.94
N ASP A 173 16.02 -15.37 -2.70
CA ASP A 173 16.54 -15.00 -1.39
C ASP A 173 16.09 -13.61 -0.96
N ASP A 174 15.86 -12.70 -1.93
CA ASP A 174 15.39 -11.35 -1.65
C ASP A 174 13.99 -11.32 -1.05
N ALA A 175 13.12 -12.27 -1.43
CA ALA A 175 11.81 -12.39 -0.80
C ALA A 175 11.91 -12.79 0.68
N GLN A 176 12.89 -13.63 1.06
CA GLN A 176 13.19 -13.97 2.46
C GLN A 176 13.77 -12.75 3.20
N THR A 177 14.68 -12.02 2.56
CA THR A 177 15.25 -10.78 3.08
C THR A 177 14.16 -9.75 3.33
N LEU A 178 13.22 -9.59 2.41
CA LEU A 178 12.08 -8.70 2.53
C LEU A 178 11.24 -8.98 3.80
N TYR A 179 10.93 -10.25 4.09
CA TYR A 179 10.17 -10.59 5.29
C TYR A 179 10.90 -10.17 6.58
N SER A 180 12.20 -10.37 6.61
CA SER A 180 13.08 -9.98 7.73
C SER A 180 13.14 -8.45 7.88
N ASP A 181 13.26 -7.73 6.77
CA ASP A 181 13.26 -6.27 6.73
C ASP A 181 11.93 -5.69 7.22
N ILE A 182 10.80 -6.20 6.71
CA ILE A 182 9.46 -5.80 7.16
C ILE A 182 9.31 -6.00 8.66
N ALA A 183 9.70 -7.19 9.17
CA ALA A 183 9.61 -7.48 10.61
C ALA A 183 10.46 -6.51 11.44
N THR A 184 11.64 -6.15 10.95
CA THR A 184 12.53 -5.18 11.61
C THR A 184 11.90 -3.80 11.67
N GLU A 185 11.37 -3.30 10.57
CA GLU A 185 10.72 -1.98 10.51
C GLU A 185 9.45 -1.92 11.38
N ILE A 186 8.61 -2.97 11.34
CA ILE A 186 7.42 -3.04 12.19
C ILE A 186 7.82 -3.02 13.68
N ASN A 187 8.82 -3.80 14.07
CA ASN A 187 9.30 -3.83 15.45
C ASN A 187 9.84 -2.46 15.89
N ALA A 188 10.57 -1.77 15.02
CA ALA A 188 11.06 -0.42 15.29
C ALA A 188 9.90 0.58 15.51
N ILE A 189 8.86 0.54 14.66
CA ILE A 189 7.66 1.40 14.82
C ILE A 189 6.93 1.09 16.13
N LEU A 190 6.80 -0.19 16.49
CA LEU A 190 6.10 -0.61 17.71
C LEU A 190 6.96 -0.47 19.00
N GLY A 191 8.19 0.05 18.91
CA GLY A 191 9.10 0.17 20.04
C GLY A 191 9.54 -1.19 20.64
N ARG A 192 9.46 -2.26 19.85
CA ARG A 192 9.84 -3.62 20.24
C ARG A 192 11.29 -3.89 19.82
N HIS A 193 12.23 -3.34 20.58
CA HIS A 193 13.65 -3.65 20.38
C HIS A 193 13.96 -5.00 21.01
N LYS A 194 14.60 -5.91 20.23
CA LYS A 194 15.15 -7.17 20.74
C LYS A 194 16.44 -6.91 21.49
#